data_7ca0e8ce15bb9d2ff7ca0a983e558f8a
#
_entry.id   7ca0e8ce15bb9d2ff7ca0a983e558f8a
#
_cell.length_a   1.000
_cell.length_b   1.000
_cell.length_c   1.000
_cell.angle_alpha   90.00
_cell.angle_beta   90.00
_cell.angle_gamma   90.00
#
_symmetry.space_group_name_H-M   'P 1'
#
loop_
_entity.id
_entity.type
_entity.pdbx_description
1 polymer ?
#
loop_
_entity_poly.entity_id
_entity_poly.type
_entity_poly.pdbx_seq_one_letter_code
_entity_poly.pdbx_strand_id
1 'polypeptide(L)'
;IRDRTKLEELIVKENNQKRLDSYVTDKLSKVSRTTAQRLIEEEKILVNGKKQKASYKPEEGDVISIEIPEAKDVELKAQDIPVPVIYEDNDIIVVNKPKGMVVHPANGNPDGTLVNAILAMCKDSLSGIGGEIRPGIVHRLDKDTSGLIIVAKNDKAHINMSEQIKERNVKKTYIA
;
A
#
# COMPACT_ATOMS: atom_id res chain seq x y z
N ILE A 1 0.09 22.05 12.04
CA ILE A 1 0.80 21.13 11.11
C ILE A 1 0.11 21.36 9.77
N ARG A 2 0.80 22.05 8.83
CA ARG A 2 0.26 22.32 7.48
C ARG A 2 0.37 21.02 6.69
N ASP A 3 -0.76 20.42 6.31
CA ASP A 3 -0.81 19.37 5.28
C ASP A 3 -0.11 19.94 4.02
N ARG A 4 1.01 19.37 3.65
CA ARG A 4 1.68 19.69 2.37
C ARG A 4 0.92 18.95 1.30
N THR A 5 0.11 19.68 0.55
CA THR A 5 -0.56 19.22 -0.67
C THR A 5 0.26 19.69 -1.87
N LYS A 6 0.58 18.79 -2.77
CA LYS A 6 1.17 19.14 -4.05
C LYS A 6 0.05 19.46 -5.04
N LEU A 7 -0.01 20.71 -5.49
CA LEU A 7 -0.92 21.12 -6.56
C LEU A 7 -0.25 20.87 -7.91
N GLU A 8 -0.89 20.12 -8.79
CA GLU A 8 -0.47 19.93 -10.18
C GLU A 8 -1.59 20.40 -11.10
N GLU A 9 -1.23 21.04 -12.22
CA GLU A 9 -2.17 21.45 -13.26
C GLU A 9 -1.80 20.78 -14.59
N LEU A 10 -2.80 20.22 -15.27
CA LEU A 10 -2.67 19.63 -16.60
C LEU A 10 -3.58 20.37 -17.56
N ILE A 11 -3.00 20.86 -18.65
CA ILE A 11 -3.77 21.44 -19.75
C ILE A 11 -3.96 20.36 -20.81
N VAL A 12 -5.19 20.11 -21.21
CA VAL A 12 -5.54 19.14 -22.26
C VAL A 12 -5.19 19.75 -23.62
N LYS A 13 -4.21 19.18 -24.31
CA LYS A 13 -3.67 19.73 -25.58
C LYS A 13 -4.40 19.26 -26.83
N GLU A 14 -5.16 18.19 -26.71
CA GLU A 14 -5.89 17.57 -27.83
C GLU A 14 -7.08 16.79 -27.30
N ASN A 15 -8.14 16.72 -28.09
CA ASN A 15 -9.29 15.90 -27.76
C ASN A 15 -8.91 14.41 -27.71
N ASN A 16 -9.05 13.82 -26.54
CA ASN A 16 -8.89 12.40 -26.39
C ASN A 16 -10.18 11.80 -25.85
N GLN A 17 -10.54 10.60 -26.31
CA GLN A 17 -11.76 9.91 -25.89
C GLN A 17 -11.61 9.21 -24.53
N LYS A 18 -10.52 9.48 -23.78
CA LYS A 18 -10.24 8.85 -22.50
C LYS A 18 -11.07 9.50 -21.39
N ARG A 19 -11.45 8.68 -20.41
CA ARG A 19 -12.11 9.15 -19.19
C ARG A 19 -11.12 9.95 -18.34
N LEU A 20 -11.62 10.86 -17.54
CA LEU A 20 -10.83 11.71 -16.64
C LEU A 20 -9.90 10.88 -15.72
N ASP A 21 -10.44 9.79 -15.11
CA ASP A 21 -9.65 8.89 -14.27
C ASP A 21 -8.46 8.26 -15.01
N SER A 22 -8.66 7.84 -16.26
CA SER A 22 -7.61 7.26 -17.09
C SER A 22 -6.64 8.31 -17.61
N TYR A 23 -7.14 9.49 -18.00
CA TYR A 23 -6.33 10.59 -18.49
C TYR A 23 -5.31 11.06 -17.43
N VAL A 24 -5.78 11.26 -16.19
CA VAL A 24 -4.92 11.65 -15.07
C VAL A 24 -3.88 10.58 -14.77
N THR A 25 -4.26 9.30 -14.76
CA THR A 25 -3.34 8.17 -14.52
C THR A 25 -2.24 8.08 -15.59
N ASP A 26 -2.59 8.30 -16.85
CA ASP A 26 -1.61 8.28 -17.95
C ASP A 26 -0.61 9.44 -17.90
N LYS A 27 -1.03 10.61 -17.39
CA LYS A 27 -0.16 11.79 -17.26
C LYS A 27 0.67 11.80 -15.98
N LEU A 28 0.15 11.18 -14.91
CA LEU A 28 0.78 11.15 -13.59
C LEU A 28 1.10 9.71 -13.18
N SER A 29 2.31 9.25 -13.49
CA SER A 29 2.76 7.88 -13.20
C SER A 29 2.67 7.46 -11.72
N LYS A 30 2.59 8.44 -10.81
CA LYS A 30 2.46 8.22 -9.35
C LYS A 30 1.00 8.04 -8.89
N VAL A 31 0.02 8.27 -9.76
CA VAL A 31 -1.40 8.21 -9.41
C VAL A 31 -2.03 6.99 -10.08
N SER A 32 -2.43 5.99 -9.30
CA SER A 32 -3.19 4.85 -9.81
C SER A 32 -4.61 5.26 -10.20
N ARG A 33 -5.28 4.48 -11.06
CA ARG A 33 -6.67 4.74 -11.45
C ARG A 33 -7.63 4.78 -10.26
N THR A 34 -7.47 3.89 -9.30
CA THR A 34 -8.26 3.88 -8.06
C THR A 34 -8.02 5.15 -7.24
N THR A 35 -6.77 5.61 -7.16
CA THR A 35 -6.42 6.87 -6.49
C THR A 35 -7.05 8.06 -7.23
N ALA A 36 -6.98 8.10 -8.57
CA ALA A 36 -7.60 9.15 -9.36
C ALA A 36 -9.12 9.23 -9.13
N GLN A 37 -9.83 8.09 -9.13
CA GLN A 37 -11.27 8.04 -8.87
C GLN A 37 -11.60 8.59 -7.48
N ARG A 38 -10.86 8.19 -6.44
CA ARG A 38 -11.04 8.71 -5.09
C ARG A 38 -10.81 10.22 -5.01
N LEU A 39 -9.73 10.73 -5.63
CA LEU A 39 -9.43 12.17 -5.65
C LEU A 39 -10.51 12.98 -6.39
N ILE A 40 -11.13 12.42 -7.43
CA ILE A 40 -12.26 13.03 -8.13
C ILE A 40 -13.50 13.10 -7.22
N GLU A 41 -13.79 12.02 -6.49
CA GLU A 41 -14.91 11.99 -5.54
C GLU A 41 -14.71 12.97 -4.38
N GLU A 42 -13.48 13.09 -3.88
CA GLU A 42 -13.08 14.03 -2.81
C GLU A 42 -12.92 15.49 -3.29
N GLU A 43 -13.27 15.80 -4.55
CA GLU A 43 -13.12 17.12 -5.16
C GLU A 43 -11.68 17.67 -5.21
N LYS A 44 -10.70 16.78 -5.10
CA LYS A 44 -9.28 17.09 -5.23
C LYS A 44 -8.78 17.06 -6.67
N ILE A 45 -9.62 16.61 -7.60
CA ILE A 45 -9.42 16.76 -9.05
C ILE A 45 -10.62 17.52 -9.59
N LEU A 46 -10.34 18.69 -10.14
CA LEU A 46 -11.34 19.57 -10.73
C LEU A 46 -10.99 19.83 -12.20
N VAL A 47 -12.01 20.04 -13.03
CA VAL A 47 -11.85 20.46 -14.43
C VAL A 47 -12.42 21.86 -14.56
N ASN A 48 -11.60 22.82 -14.97
CA ASN A 48 -11.96 24.24 -15.04
C ASN A 48 -12.54 24.74 -13.70
N GLY A 49 -11.97 24.29 -12.58
CA GLY A 49 -12.42 24.62 -11.23
C GLY A 49 -13.74 23.97 -10.79
N LYS A 50 -14.29 23.02 -11.57
CA LYS A 50 -15.57 22.36 -11.27
C LYS A 50 -15.41 20.86 -11.09
N LYS A 51 -16.18 20.30 -10.17
CA LYS A 51 -16.28 18.84 -9.98
C LYS A 51 -16.84 18.17 -11.23
N GLN A 52 -16.21 17.08 -11.67
CA GLN A 52 -16.65 16.24 -12.76
C GLN A 52 -16.75 14.77 -12.31
N LYS A 53 -17.44 13.95 -13.09
CA LYS A 53 -17.47 12.49 -12.86
C LYS A 53 -16.16 11.86 -13.36
N ALA A 54 -15.74 10.75 -12.79
CA ALA A 54 -14.57 9.98 -13.25
C ALA A 54 -14.69 9.54 -14.72
N SER A 55 -15.93 9.41 -15.24
CA SER A 55 -16.22 9.09 -16.63
C SER A 55 -16.22 10.29 -17.59
N TYR A 56 -16.08 11.52 -17.08
CA TYR A 56 -15.96 12.72 -17.92
C TYR A 56 -14.81 12.55 -18.91
N LYS A 57 -14.99 13.04 -20.12
CA LYS A 57 -13.96 13.01 -21.17
C LYS A 57 -13.43 14.44 -21.34
N PRO A 58 -12.20 14.72 -20.89
CA PRO A 58 -11.61 16.04 -21.03
C PRO A 58 -11.50 16.46 -22.49
N GLU A 59 -11.87 17.71 -22.76
CA GLU A 59 -11.81 18.34 -24.08
C GLU A 59 -10.55 19.21 -24.21
N GLU A 60 -10.15 19.51 -25.45
CA GLU A 60 -9.02 20.40 -25.70
C GLU A 60 -9.24 21.76 -25.06
N GLY A 61 -8.25 22.25 -24.33
CA GLY A 61 -8.30 23.50 -23.58
C GLY A 61 -8.77 23.34 -22.13
N ASP A 62 -9.27 22.18 -21.72
CA ASP A 62 -9.64 21.96 -20.32
C ASP A 62 -8.39 22.03 -19.41
N VAL A 63 -8.55 22.73 -18.29
CA VAL A 63 -7.54 22.81 -17.22
C VAL A 63 -7.96 21.88 -16.08
N ILE A 64 -7.15 20.86 -15.85
CA ILE A 64 -7.36 19.88 -14.78
C ILE A 64 -6.45 20.24 -13.62
N SER A 65 -7.01 20.70 -12.51
CA SER A 65 -6.26 20.93 -11.26
C SER A 65 -6.34 19.68 -10.38
N ILE A 66 -5.20 19.28 -9.84
CA ILE A 66 -5.04 18.03 -9.08
C ILE A 66 -4.32 18.34 -7.77
N GLU A 67 -5.04 18.19 -6.68
CA GLU A 67 -4.45 18.19 -5.33
C GLU A 67 -4.04 16.77 -4.94
N ILE A 68 -2.75 16.49 -4.99
CA ILE A 68 -2.20 15.23 -4.53
C ILE A 68 -1.83 15.40 -3.06
N PRO A 69 -2.55 14.74 -2.12
CA PRO A 69 -2.08 14.68 -0.74
C PRO A 69 -0.70 14.02 -0.75
N GLU A 70 0.30 14.67 -0.15
CA GLU A 70 1.55 13.96 0.12
C GLU A 70 1.19 12.71 0.94
N ALA A 71 1.72 11.56 0.51
CA ALA A 71 1.61 10.36 1.32
C ALA A 71 2.17 10.73 2.71
N LYS A 72 1.32 10.65 3.74
CA LYS A 72 1.82 10.73 5.10
C LYS A 72 2.82 9.61 5.21
N ASP A 73 4.08 9.94 5.39
CA ASP A 73 5.07 8.96 5.81
C ASP A 73 4.51 8.32 7.07
N VAL A 74 3.98 7.12 6.92
CA VAL A 74 3.54 6.32 8.06
C VAL A 74 4.83 5.86 8.69
N GLU A 75 5.31 6.64 9.65
CA GLU A 75 6.45 6.24 10.46
C GLU A 75 6.07 4.93 11.15
N LEU A 76 6.65 3.85 10.66
CA LEU A 76 6.43 2.53 11.25
C LEU A 76 7.10 2.49 12.61
N LYS A 77 6.28 2.46 13.65
CA LYS A 77 6.75 2.34 15.04
C LYS A 77 6.71 0.89 15.49
N ALA A 78 7.81 0.43 16.06
CA ALA A 78 7.83 -0.83 16.77
C ALA A 78 6.86 -0.77 17.95
N GLN A 79 5.99 -1.77 18.08
CA GLN A 79 5.01 -1.86 19.16
C GLN A 79 5.09 -3.26 19.79
N ASP A 80 5.17 -3.31 21.11
CA ASP A 80 5.16 -4.55 21.86
C ASP A 80 3.76 -5.16 21.89
N ILE A 81 3.41 -5.82 20.79
CA ILE A 81 2.12 -6.50 20.61
C ILE A 81 2.38 -8.00 20.66
N PRO A 82 1.74 -8.76 21.55
CA PRO A 82 1.96 -10.19 21.65
C PRO A 82 1.41 -10.91 20.42
N VAL A 83 2.30 -11.53 19.66
CA VAL A 83 1.96 -12.41 18.54
C VAL A 83 2.71 -13.72 18.71
N PRO A 84 2.03 -14.88 18.73
CA PRO A 84 2.70 -16.16 18.93
C PRO A 84 3.71 -16.46 17.81
N VAL A 85 4.95 -16.71 18.18
CA VAL A 85 6.00 -17.21 17.28
C VAL A 85 5.91 -18.72 17.22
N ILE A 86 5.80 -19.27 16.01
CA ILE A 86 5.70 -20.72 15.77
C ILE A 86 7.04 -21.31 15.38
N TYR A 87 7.85 -20.54 14.66
CA TYR A 87 9.18 -20.93 14.23
C TYR A 87 10.05 -19.68 14.03
N GLU A 88 11.32 -19.79 14.34
CA GLU A 88 12.31 -18.74 14.06
C GLU A 88 13.70 -19.35 13.84
N ASP A 89 14.40 -18.82 12.84
CA ASP A 89 15.82 -19.05 12.60
C ASP A 89 16.54 -17.76 12.20
N ASN A 90 17.70 -17.86 11.60
CA ASN A 90 18.46 -16.67 11.14
C ASN A 90 17.85 -15.99 9.90
N ASP A 91 17.05 -16.69 9.13
CA ASP A 91 16.54 -16.25 7.83
C ASP A 91 15.07 -15.84 7.88
N ILE A 92 14.25 -16.53 8.65
CA ILE A 92 12.80 -16.30 8.73
C ILE A 92 12.27 -16.34 10.16
N ILE A 93 11.15 -15.67 10.36
CA ILE A 93 10.29 -15.87 11.53
C ILE A 93 8.87 -16.21 11.03
N VAL A 94 8.25 -17.20 11.62
CA VAL A 94 6.87 -17.61 11.34
C VAL A 94 6.02 -17.29 12.56
N VAL A 95 4.99 -16.49 12.36
CA VAL A 95 4.09 -16.06 13.43
C VAL A 95 2.65 -16.50 13.14
N ASN A 96 1.88 -16.71 14.19
CA ASN A 96 0.44 -16.98 14.09
C ASN A 96 -0.33 -15.67 14.26
N LYS A 97 -0.71 -15.04 13.12
CA LYS A 97 -1.48 -13.79 13.13
C LYS A 97 -2.86 -14.02 13.75
N PRO A 98 -3.26 -13.28 14.80
CA PRO A 98 -4.62 -13.39 15.34
C PRO A 98 -5.65 -12.81 14.36
N LYS A 99 -6.90 -13.28 14.49
CA LYS A 99 -8.07 -12.68 13.83
C LYS A 99 -8.23 -11.23 14.28
N GLY A 100 -8.68 -10.35 13.39
CA GLY A 100 -8.88 -8.93 13.67
C GLY A 100 -7.64 -8.05 13.51
N MET A 101 -6.45 -8.65 13.39
CA MET A 101 -5.20 -7.92 13.15
C MET A 101 -4.94 -7.74 11.64
N VAL A 102 -4.68 -6.50 11.21
CA VAL A 102 -4.19 -6.23 9.84
C VAL A 102 -2.68 -6.45 9.76
N VAL A 103 -2.21 -6.81 8.58
CA VAL A 103 -0.76 -7.07 8.37
C VAL A 103 0.04 -5.77 8.30
N HIS A 104 -0.47 -4.78 7.58
CA HIS A 104 0.22 -3.49 7.37
C HIS A 104 -0.62 -2.32 7.82
N PRO A 105 0.00 -1.20 8.24
CA PRO A 105 -0.69 0.06 8.40
C PRO A 105 -1.41 0.49 7.12
N ALA A 106 -2.65 0.96 7.27
CA ALA A 106 -3.48 1.48 6.20
C ALA A 106 -4.44 2.52 6.75
N ASN A 107 -5.19 3.21 5.86
CA ASN A 107 -6.25 4.11 6.29
C ASN A 107 -7.24 3.37 7.20
N GLY A 108 -7.47 3.92 8.40
CA GLY A 108 -8.31 3.31 9.45
C GLY A 108 -7.60 2.32 10.38
N ASN A 109 -6.35 1.94 10.10
CA ASN A 109 -5.49 1.12 10.96
C ASN A 109 -4.04 1.61 10.85
N PRO A 110 -3.71 2.78 11.42
CA PRO A 110 -2.38 3.38 11.26
C PRO A 110 -1.30 2.67 12.07
N ASP A 111 -1.69 1.94 13.09
CA ASP A 111 -0.85 1.20 14.03
C ASP A 111 -1.55 -0.09 14.51
N GLY A 112 -0.98 -0.78 15.48
CA GLY A 112 -1.54 -2.02 16.00
C GLY A 112 -1.49 -3.19 14.99
N THR A 113 -0.63 -3.12 13.99
CA THR A 113 -0.55 -4.08 12.90
C THR A 113 0.51 -5.16 13.16
N LEU A 114 0.46 -6.24 12.38
CA LEU A 114 1.49 -7.26 12.47
C LEU A 114 2.90 -6.69 12.23
N VAL A 115 3.04 -5.77 11.28
CA VAL A 115 4.34 -5.13 11.00
C VAL A 115 4.86 -4.37 12.22
N ASN A 116 4.01 -3.67 12.96
CA ASN A 116 4.42 -3.01 14.21
C ASN A 116 4.95 -4.00 15.25
N ALA A 117 4.29 -5.16 15.40
CA ALA A 117 4.73 -6.23 16.30
C ALA A 117 6.06 -6.83 15.84
N ILE A 118 6.20 -7.16 14.55
CA ILE A 118 7.42 -7.75 13.98
C ILE A 118 8.63 -6.80 14.13
N LEU A 119 8.44 -5.51 13.95
CA LEU A 119 9.50 -4.52 14.18
C LEU A 119 10.00 -4.53 15.64
N ALA A 120 9.11 -4.70 16.61
CA ALA A 120 9.51 -4.83 18.00
C ALA A 120 10.25 -6.17 18.29
N MET A 121 9.79 -7.26 17.68
CA MET A 121 10.36 -8.61 17.88
C MET A 121 11.72 -8.78 17.21
N CYS A 122 11.88 -8.32 15.97
CA CYS A 122 13.07 -8.55 15.15
C CYS A 122 14.07 -7.39 15.19
N LYS A 123 13.69 -6.23 15.74
CA LYS A 123 14.53 -5.01 15.79
C LYS A 123 15.17 -4.73 14.41
N ASP A 124 16.51 -4.78 14.34
CA ASP A 124 17.29 -4.41 13.14
C ASP A 124 17.50 -5.59 12.16
N SER A 125 16.91 -6.76 12.42
CA SER A 125 17.12 -7.98 11.63
C SER A 125 16.00 -8.26 10.62
N LEU A 126 15.39 -7.25 10.04
CA LEU A 126 14.35 -7.42 9.00
C LEU A 126 14.87 -7.07 7.61
N SER A 127 14.40 -7.80 6.58
CA SER A 127 14.68 -7.44 5.21
C SER A 127 14.10 -6.07 4.86
N GLY A 128 14.93 -5.21 4.27
CA GLY A 128 14.53 -3.89 3.76
C GLY A 128 13.90 -3.91 2.36
N ILE A 129 13.87 -5.03 1.65
CA ILE A 129 13.41 -5.10 0.25
C ILE A 129 11.95 -4.64 0.08
N GLY A 130 11.09 -4.90 1.05
CA GLY A 130 9.70 -4.40 1.05
C GLY A 130 9.56 -2.88 1.24
N GLY A 131 10.67 -2.16 1.40
CA GLY A 131 10.75 -0.76 1.77
C GLY A 131 10.41 -0.54 3.24
N GLU A 132 10.49 0.72 3.68
CA GLU A 132 10.23 1.11 5.08
C GLU A 132 8.82 0.72 5.58
N ILE A 133 7.85 0.57 4.65
CA ILE A 133 6.45 0.30 5.00
C ILE A 133 6.14 -1.19 5.15
N ARG A 134 6.97 -2.09 4.60
CA ARG A 134 6.70 -3.54 4.57
C ARG A 134 7.93 -4.40 4.86
N PRO A 135 8.68 -4.13 5.90
CA PRO A 135 9.93 -4.84 6.16
C PRO A 135 9.67 -6.34 6.33
N GLY A 136 10.35 -7.15 5.53
CA GLY A 136 10.31 -8.61 5.62
C GLY A 136 9.01 -9.30 5.17
N ILE A 137 7.94 -8.59 4.82
CA ILE A 137 6.64 -9.18 4.48
C ILE A 137 6.63 -9.69 3.05
N VAL A 138 6.50 -10.99 2.86
CA VAL A 138 6.47 -11.69 1.57
C VAL A 138 5.06 -12.13 1.14
N HIS A 139 4.10 -12.21 2.06
CA HIS A 139 2.68 -12.48 1.79
C HIS A 139 1.80 -11.89 2.88
N ARG A 140 0.49 -11.97 2.70
CA ARG A 140 -0.47 -11.43 3.67
C ARG A 140 -1.67 -12.34 3.86
N LEU A 141 -2.35 -12.15 4.99
CA LEU A 141 -3.68 -12.65 5.30
C LEU A 141 -4.62 -11.45 5.51
N ASP A 142 -5.89 -11.61 5.25
CA ASP A 142 -6.89 -10.59 5.51
C ASP A 142 -7.06 -10.36 7.03
N LYS A 143 -7.66 -9.22 7.38
CA LYS A 143 -7.85 -8.81 8.78
C LYS A 143 -8.47 -9.90 9.62
N ASP A 144 -9.57 -10.50 9.14
CA ASP A 144 -10.35 -11.47 9.89
C ASP A 144 -9.93 -12.93 9.66
N THR A 145 -8.88 -13.14 8.89
CA THR A 145 -8.22 -14.44 8.73
C THR A 145 -7.06 -14.56 9.73
N SER A 146 -7.11 -15.57 10.58
CA SER A 146 -5.98 -15.95 11.44
C SER A 146 -5.09 -16.98 10.74
N GLY A 147 -3.86 -17.15 11.21
CA GLY A 147 -2.96 -18.20 10.72
C GLY A 147 -1.54 -17.75 10.49
N LEU A 148 -0.77 -18.64 9.88
CA LEU A 148 0.67 -18.50 9.75
C LEU A 148 1.07 -17.46 8.72
N ILE A 149 1.97 -16.58 9.11
CA ILE A 149 2.65 -15.63 8.23
C ILE A 149 4.15 -15.84 8.36
N ILE A 150 4.82 -15.96 7.22
CA ILE A 150 6.28 -16.03 7.11
C ILE A 150 6.79 -14.61 6.89
N VAL A 151 7.79 -14.21 7.67
CA VAL A 151 8.47 -12.92 7.57
C VAL A 151 9.95 -13.15 7.35
N ALA A 152 10.54 -12.50 6.37
CA ALA A 152 11.96 -12.63 6.07
C ALA A 152 12.79 -11.69 6.95
N LYS A 153 13.83 -12.23 7.60
CA LYS A 153 14.73 -11.47 8.49
C LYS A 153 15.90 -10.84 7.73
N ASN A 154 16.15 -11.25 6.49
CA ASN A 154 17.20 -10.69 5.64
C ASN A 154 16.78 -10.70 4.17
N ASP A 155 17.52 -9.97 3.33
CA ASP A 155 17.18 -9.78 1.92
C ASP A 155 17.26 -11.06 1.10
N LYS A 156 18.21 -11.96 1.40
CA LYS A 156 18.35 -13.25 0.73
C LYS A 156 17.11 -14.12 0.96
N ALA A 157 16.64 -14.21 2.20
CA ALA A 157 15.43 -14.93 2.55
C ALA A 157 14.20 -14.28 1.89
N HIS A 158 14.14 -12.94 1.83
CA HIS A 158 13.02 -12.22 1.20
C HIS A 158 12.91 -12.55 -0.30
N ILE A 159 14.01 -12.48 -1.04
CA ILE A 159 14.05 -12.82 -2.47
C ILE A 159 13.60 -14.26 -2.68
N ASN A 160 14.22 -15.20 -1.96
CA ASN A 160 13.94 -16.62 -2.08
C ASN A 160 12.47 -16.96 -1.77
N MET A 161 11.95 -16.48 -0.65
CA MET A 161 10.56 -16.72 -0.25
C MET A 161 9.56 -16.07 -1.23
N SER A 162 9.85 -14.87 -1.73
CA SER A 162 9.02 -14.20 -2.72
C SER A 162 8.94 -14.99 -4.02
N GLU A 163 10.05 -15.54 -4.50
CA GLU A 163 10.09 -16.42 -5.68
C GLU A 163 9.27 -17.69 -5.45
N GLN A 164 9.49 -18.40 -4.35
CA GLN A 164 8.75 -19.62 -4.03
C GLN A 164 7.24 -19.38 -3.95
N ILE A 165 6.81 -18.25 -3.37
CA ILE A 165 5.40 -17.88 -3.29
C ILE A 165 4.85 -17.55 -4.67
N LYS A 166 5.59 -16.81 -5.51
CA LYS A 166 5.23 -16.45 -6.89
C LYS A 166 5.07 -17.69 -7.77
N GLU A 167 5.97 -18.63 -7.67
CA GLU A 167 5.97 -19.91 -8.41
C GLU A 167 5.00 -20.95 -7.83
N ARG A 168 4.31 -20.61 -6.73
CA ARG A 168 3.39 -21.51 -6.03
C ARG A 168 4.04 -22.77 -5.45
N ASN A 169 5.32 -22.72 -5.15
CA ASN A 169 6.03 -23.82 -4.51
C ASN A 169 5.70 -23.95 -3.03
N VAL A 170 5.17 -22.89 -2.40
CA VAL A 170 4.69 -22.91 -1.02
C VAL A 170 3.26 -23.44 -0.97
N LYS A 171 3.08 -24.61 -0.36
CA LYS A 171 1.74 -25.18 -0.16
C LYS A 171 1.00 -24.43 0.95
N LYS A 172 -0.16 -23.89 0.62
CA LYS A 172 -1.03 -23.15 1.55
C LYS A 172 -2.31 -23.96 1.80
N THR A 173 -2.63 -24.20 3.06
CA THR A 173 -3.86 -24.90 3.47
C THR A 173 -4.67 -23.98 4.35
N TYR A 174 -5.95 -23.85 4.07
CA TYR A 174 -6.90 -23.04 4.83
C TYR A 174 -8.05 -23.92 5.30
N ILE A 175 -8.60 -23.57 6.48
CA ILE A 175 -9.81 -24.16 7.03
C ILE A 175 -10.86 -23.05 6.97
N ALA A 176 -11.99 -23.30 6.31
CA ALA A 176 -13.12 -22.39 6.16
C ALA A 176 -14.33 -22.90 6.93
#